data_8cd574fbf74d142a2a463c5d064c2104
#
_entry.id   8cd574fbf74d142a2a463c5d064c2104
#
_cell.length_a   1.000
_cell.length_b   1.000
_cell.length_c   1.000
_cell.angle_alpha   90.00
_cell.angle_beta   90.00
_cell.angle_gamma   90.00
#
_symmetry.space_group_name_H-M   'P 1'
#
loop_
_entity.id
_entity.type
_entity.pdbx_description
1 polymer ?
#
loop_
_entity_poly.entity_id
_entity_poly.type
_entity_poly.pdbx_seq_one_letter_code
_entity_poly.pdbx_strand_id
1 'polypeptide(L)'
;MKIFYKLSDNYNPNCVEKHADNSFGSDEVYFDFQVSLTSNRSFILNFDIYSKKCVSCEGYLLIDKKTKNENIVIEKFSNGELLIELEDFEKEVPMKEYLLNGKIKYDINRSRICIGDINSNEVIMFGKGQYASFRSDKLAGILIDFR
;
A
#
# COMPACT_ATOMS: atom_id res chain seq x y z
N MET A 1 4.57 16.65 1.35
CA MET A 1 3.69 15.46 1.45
C MET A 1 4.10 14.64 2.66
N LYS A 2 3.14 14.29 3.46
CA LYS A 2 3.35 13.43 4.63
C LYS A 2 2.36 12.28 4.58
N ILE A 3 2.87 11.05 4.71
CA ILE A 3 2.04 9.85 4.85
C ILE A 3 2.14 9.41 6.31
N PHE A 4 1.00 9.23 6.96
CA PHE A 4 0.93 8.91 8.38
C PHE A 4 -0.26 7.99 8.66
N TYR A 5 -0.39 7.54 9.90
CA TYR A 5 -1.50 6.67 10.28
C TYR A 5 -2.18 7.19 11.54
N LYS A 6 -3.41 6.75 11.70
CA LYS A 6 -4.21 6.96 12.91
C LYS A 6 -4.84 5.63 13.29
N LEU A 7 -4.71 5.21 14.55
CA LEU A 7 -5.38 4.01 15.03
C LEU A 7 -6.89 4.24 15.01
N SER A 8 -7.63 3.27 14.50
CA SER A 8 -9.08 3.38 14.30
C SER A 8 -9.67 1.99 14.12
N ASP A 9 -10.88 1.77 14.61
CA ASP A 9 -11.64 0.56 14.30
C ASP A 9 -12.36 0.65 12.95
N ASN A 10 -12.37 1.84 12.34
CA ASN A 10 -12.96 2.09 11.03
C ASN A 10 -11.88 1.97 9.94
N TYR A 11 -11.75 0.80 9.34
CA TYR A 11 -10.85 0.63 8.22
C TYR A 11 -11.63 0.57 6.91
N ASN A 12 -10.91 0.78 5.80
CA ASN A 12 -11.49 0.73 4.47
C ASN A 12 -11.97 -0.70 4.16
N PRO A 13 -13.27 -0.93 3.86
CA PRO A 13 -13.77 -2.27 3.54
C PRO A 13 -13.38 -2.77 2.15
N ASN A 14 -12.84 -1.91 1.29
CA ASN A 14 -12.46 -2.29 -0.06
C ASN A 14 -11.31 -3.29 -0.06
N CYS A 15 -11.48 -4.38 -0.79
CA CYS A 15 -10.45 -5.38 -0.98
C CYS A 15 -9.62 -5.04 -2.21
N VAL A 16 -8.35 -5.40 -2.17
CA VAL A 16 -7.50 -5.39 -3.35
C VAL A 16 -7.57 -6.78 -3.98
N GLU A 17 -7.90 -6.82 -5.26
CA GLU A 17 -8.04 -8.06 -6.02
C GLU A 17 -6.90 -8.21 -7.03
N LYS A 18 -6.52 -9.47 -7.22
CA LYS A 18 -5.58 -9.86 -8.25
C LYS A 18 -6.35 -10.16 -9.53
N HIS A 19 -5.93 -9.55 -10.64
CA HIS A 19 -6.57 -9.71 -11.94
C HIS A 19 -5.83 -10.69 -12.84
N ALA A 20 -6.50 -11.17 -13.89
CA ALA A 20 -5.94 -12.16 -14.81
C ALA A 20 -4.74 -11.65 -15.63
N ASP A 21 -4.62 -10.34 -15.81
CA ASP A 21 -3.51 -9.71 -16.55
C ASP A 21 -2.29 -9.41 -15.68
N ASN A 22 -2.21 -10.00 -14.47
CA ASN A 22 -1.15 -9.75 -13.48
C ASN A 22 -1.16 -8.34 -12.89
N SER A 23 -2.24 -7.59 -13.04
CA SER A 23 -2.44 -6.37 -12.27
C SER A 23 -3.17 -6.67 -10.95
N PHE A 24 -3.18 -5.70 -10.06
CA PHE A 24 -4.00 -5.76 -8.87
C PHE A 24 -4.62 -4.39 -8.59
N GLY A 25 -5.75 -4.39 -7.93
CA GLY A 25 -6.44 -3.14 -7.59
C GLY A 25 -7.81 -3.41 -6.98
N SER A 26 -8.48 -2.33 -6.62
CA SER A 26 -9.86 -2.35 -6.14
C SER A 26 -10.77 -1.78 -7.22
N ASP A 27 -11.87 -2.47 -7.50
CA ASP A 27 -12.84 -2.01 -8.48
C ASP A 27 -13.71 -0.88 -7.89
N GLU A 28 -14.14 0.04 -8.76
CA GLU A 28 -15.15 1.07 -8.46
C GLU A 28 -14.80 1.98 -7.26
N VAL A 29 -13.53 2.25 -7.03
CA VAL A 29 -13.09 3.14 -5.97
C VAL A 29 -12.71 4.50 -6.55
N TYR A 30 -13.34 5.56 -6.03
CA TYR A 30 -12.99 6.92 -6.39
C TYR A 30 -11.72 7.35 -5.64
N PHE A 31 -10.81 7.97 -6.37
CA PHE A 31 -9.63 8.63 -5.80
C PHE A 31 -9.26 9.85 -6.66
N ASP A 32 -8.55 10.80 -6.09
CA ASP A 32 -8.12 12.01 -6.79
C ASP A 32 -6.63 12.32 -6.62
N PHE A 33 -5.91 11.49 -5.89
CA PHE A 33 -4.46 11.63 -5.72
C PHE A 33 -3.79 10.27 -5.61
N GLN A 34 -2.65 10.14 -6.29
CA GLN A 34 -1.89 8.88 -6.29
C GLN A 34 -0.49 9.09 -5.75
N VAL A 35 -0.02 8.12 -4.97
CA VAL A 35 1.38 8.07 -4.52
C VAL A 35 2.01 6.80 -5.06
N SER A 36 3.02 6.95 -5.91
CA SER A 36 3.78 5.81 -6.42
C SER A 36 4.89 5.45 -5.44
N LEU A 37 4.92 4.20 -5.02
CA LEU A 37 5.96 3.67 -4.13
C LEU A 37 7.18 3.17 -4.89
N THR A 38 7.10 3.12 -6.22
CA THR A 38 8.16 2.70 -7.13
C THR A 38 8.33 3.71 -8.26
N SER A 39 9.53 3.78 -8.84
CA SER A 39 9.80 4.69 -9.95
C SER A 39 9.07 4.29 -11.24
N ASN A 40 8.75 3.01 -11.41
CA ASN A 40 8.05 2.48 -12.59
C ASN A 40 6.53 2.40 -12.43
N ARG A 41 5.99 2.96 -11.34
CA ARG A 41 4.55 2.96 -11.04
C ARG A 41 3.93 1.56 -10.91
N SER A 42 4.73 0.58 -10.50
CA SER A 42 4.24 -0.79 -10.33
C SER A 42 3.52 -1.03 -9.00
N PHE A 43 3.57 -0.05 -8.08
CA PHE A 43 2.88 -0.13 -6.81
C PHE A 43 2.44 1.27 -6.39
N ILE A 44 1.13 1.48 -6.35
CA ILE A 44 0.52 2.81 -6.17
C ILE A 44 -0.49 2.76 -5.04
N LEU A 45 -0.45 3.79 -4.19
CA LEU A 45 -1.49 4.07 -3.20
C LEU A 45 -2.42 5.14 -3.74
N ASN A 46 -3.72 4.91 -3.66
CA ASN A 46 -4.75 5.84 -4.11
C ASN A 46 -5.40 6.52 -2.91
N PHE A 47 -5.44 7.84 -2.94
CA PHE A 47 -5.98 8.65 -1.84
C PHE A 47 -7.16 9.50 -2.29
N ASP A 48 -8.08 9.72 -1.36
CA ASP A 48 -9.07 10.78 -1.43
C ASP A 48 -8.53 11.99 -0.67
N ILE A 49 -8.24 13.08 -1.38
CA ILE A 49 -7.67 14.29 -0.78
C ILE A 49 -8.61 14.88 0.28
N TYR A 50 -9.91 14.81 0.04
CA TYR A 50 -10.90 15.40 0.93
C TYR A 50 -10.91 14.73 2.31
N SER A 51 -11.00 13.41 2.35
CA SER A 51 -10.94 12.64 3.60
C SER A 51 -9.52 12.39 4.06
N LYS A 52 -8.52 12.59 3.19
CA LYS A 52 -7.10 12.30 3.39
C LYS A 52 -6.79 10.81 3.50
N LYS A 53 -7.74 9.92 3.24
CA LYS A 53 -7.59 8.48 3.42
C LYS A 53 -7.08 7.78 2.17
N CYS A 54 -6.23 6.78 2.38
CA CYS A 54 -5.92 5.79 1.35
C CYS A 54 -7.16 4.93 1.14
N VAL A 55 -7.69 4.93 -0.08
CA VAL A 55 -8.93 4.22 -0.41
C VAL A 55 -8.68 2.94 -1.18
N SER A 56 -7.52 2.80 -1.81
CA SER A 56 -7.14 1.58 -2.50
C SER A 56 -5.65 1.53 -2.80
N CYS A 57 -5.20 0.34 -3.18
CA CYS A 57 -3.86 0.11 -3.72
C CYS A 57 -4.00 -0.51 -5.10
N GLU A 58 -3.08 -0.21 -6.00
CA GLU A 58 -3.05 -0.82 -7.33
C GLU A 58 -1.62 -0.98 -7.84
N GLY A 59 -1.47 -1.82 -8.83
CA GLY A 59 -0.17 -2.03 -9.44
C GLY A 59 -0.11 -3.25 -10.33
N TYR A 60 1.11 -3.74 -10.53
CA TYR A 60 1.38 -4.89 -11.38
C TYR A 60 2.21 -5.92 -10.64
N LEU A 61 1.86 -7.19 -10.83
CA LEU A 61 2.62 -8.33 -10.33
C LEU A 61 3.67 -8.71 -11.37
N LEU A 62 4.91 -8.32 -11.15
CA LEU A 62 6.04 -8.61 -12.04
C LEU A 62 6.65 -9.98 -11.69
N ILE A 63 5.84 -11.03 -11.78
CA ILE A 63 6.22 -12.39 -11.43
C ILE A 63 6.60 -13.15 -12.69
N ASP A 64 7.79 -13.76 -12.69
CA ASP A 64 8.27 -14.63 -13.76
C ASP A 64 8.82 -15.93 -13.18
N LYS A 65 9.41 -16.78 -14.05
CA LYS A 65 9.98 -18.08 -13.63
C LYS A 65 11.17 -17.95 -12.70
N LYS A 66 11.81 -16.76 -12.64
CA LYS A 66 12.98 -16.48 -11.80
C LYS A 66 12.59 -15.86 -10.46
N THR A 67 11.33 -15.50 -10.29
CA THR A 67 10.86 -14.87 -9.06
C THR A 67 10.94 -15.86 -7.92
N LYS A 68 11.71 -15.51 -6.89
CA LYS A 68 11.79 -16.34 -5.68
C LYS A 68 10.54 -16.14 -4.85
N ASN A 69 10.01 -17.25 -4.32
CA ASN A 69 9.00 -17.17 -3.29
C ASN A 69 9.67 -16.77 -1.99
N GLU A 70 9.15 -15.71 -1.36
CA GLU A 70 9.61 -15.26 -0.06
C GLU A 70 8.52 -15.48 0.97
N ASN A 71 8.92 -15.86 2.18
CA ASN A 71 7.99 -16.10 3.27
C ASN A 71 7.66 -14.75 3.94
N ILE A 72 6.52 -14.16 3.59
CA ILE A 72 6.10 -12.86 4.09
C ILE A 72 5.10 -13.07 5.22
N VAL A 73 5.52 -12.77 6.45
CA VAL A 73 4.72 -12.96 7.66
C VAL A 73 4.55 -11.62 8.37
N ILE A 74 3.33 -11.34 8.79
CA ILE A 74 3.01 -10.24 9.71
C ILE A 74 2.85 -10.84 11.09
N GLU A 75 3.69 -10.42 12.02
CA GLU A 75 3.64 -10.94 13.39
C GLU A 75 2.57 -10.26 14.23
N LYS A 76 2.41 -8.95 14.05
CA LYS A 76 1.58 -8.13 14.93
C LYS A 76 1.11 -6.89 14.19
N PHE A 77 -0.16 -6.55 14.34
CA PHE A 77 -0.73 -5.34 13.75
C PHE A 77 -1.89 -4.80 14.58
N SER A 78 -2.21 -3.53 14.36
CA SER A 78 -3.40 -2.86 14.89
C SER A 78 -4.25 -2.36 13.73
N ASN A 79 -5.54 -2.17 13.95
CA ASN A 79 -6.40 -1.54 12.96
C ASN A 79 -6.15 -0.04 12.91
N GLY A 80 -6.20 0.53 11.72
CA GLY A 80 -5.97 1.95 11.55
C GLY A 80 -6.36 2.48 10.19
N GLU A 81 -6.12 3.77 10.00
CA GLU A 81 -6.31 4.46 8.75
C GLU A 81 -4.96 4.94 8.23
N LEU A 82 -4.72 4.75 6.94
CA LEU A 82 -3.54 5.29 6.26
C LEU A 82 -3.95 6.64 5.65
N LEU A 83 -3.23 7.68 6.03
CA LEU A 83 -3.61 9.06 5.74
C LEU A 83 -2.50 9.81 5.01
N ILE A 84 -2.89 10.85 4.29
CA ILE A 84 -1.96 11.73 3.59
C ILE A 84 -2.25 13.18 3.96
N GLU A 85 -1.19 13.97 4.09
CA GLU A 85 -1.27 15.42 4.24
C GLU A 85 -0.45 16.09 3.14
N LEU A 86 -1.10 16.97 2.38
CA LEU A 86 -0.51 17.66 1.25
C LEU A 86 -0.52 19.16 1.49
N GLU A 87 0.55 19.84 1.07
CA GLU A 87 0.57 21.28 0.93
C GLU A 87 -0.33 21.69 -0.24
N ASP A 88 -0.84 22.93 -0.23
CA ASP A 88 -1.78 23.38 -1.27
C ASP A 88 -1.22 23.23 -2.69
N PHE A 89 0.06 23.55 -2.87
CA PHE A 89 0.70 23.39 -4.19
C PHE A 89 0.82 21.92 -4.63
N GLU A 90 0.90 20.98 -3.69
CA GLU A 90 0.98 19.56 -4.02
C GLU A 90 -0.35 19.01 -4.53
N LYS A 91 -1.47 19.60 -4.12
CA LYS A 91 -2.81 19.19 -4.55
C LYS A 91 -3.09 19.46 -6.04
N GLU A 92 -2.27 20.30 -6.66
CA GLU A 92 -2.42 20.68 -8.08
C GLU A 92 -1.90 19.59 -9.04
N VAL A 93 -1.14 18.63 -8.54
CA VAL A 93 -0.64 17.51 -9.33
C VAL A 93 -1.40 16.24 -8.94
N PRO A 94 -1.67 15.32 -9.92
CA PRO A 94 -2.45 14.12 -9.62
C PRO A 94 -1.63 13.01 -8.98
N MET A 95 -0.30 13.06 -9.04
CA MET A 95 0.58 12.02 -8.56
C MET A 95 1.89 12.56 -8.02
N LYS A 96 2.37 11.92 -6.94
CA LYS A 96 3.73 12.11 -6.42
C LYS A 96 4.38 10.75 -6.15
N GLU A 97 5.70 10.76 -6.03
CA GLU A 97 6.48 9.60 -5.66
C GLU A 97 6.84 9.64 -4.18
N TYR A 98 6.73 8.51 -3.53
CA TYR A 98 7.28 8.23 -2.21
C TYR A 98 7.99 6.89 -2.31
N LEU A 99 9.24 6.90 -2.76
CA LEU A 99 9.96 5.68 -3.08
C LEU A 99 10.35 4.91 -1.82
N LEU A 100 9.87 3.69 -1.71
CA LEU A 100 10.28 2.79 -0.66
C LEU A 100 11.52 2.02 -1.09
N ASN A 101 12.45 1.84 -0.15
CA ASN A 101 13.67 1.11 -0.39
C ASN A 101 13.41 -0.39 -0.50
N GLY A 102 14.17 -1.03 -1.36
CA GLY A 102 14.13 -2.47 -1.52
C GLY A 102 13.34 -2.93 -2.73
N LYS A 103 13.38 -4.24 -2.94
CA LYS A 103 12.68 -4.90 -4.03
C LYS A 103 11.26 -5.23 -3.60
N ILE A 104 10.35 -5.31 -4.58
CA ILE A 104 9.05 -5.91 -4.36
C ILE A 104 9.25 -7.40 -4.12
N LYS A 105 8.68 -7.89 -3.04
CA LYS A 105 8.77 -9.29 -2.62
C LYS A 105 7.42 -9.96 -2.82
N TYR A 106 7.47 -11.23 -3.20
CA TYR A 106 6.27 -12.02 -3.45
C TYR A 106 6.28 -13.27 -2.58
N ASP A 107 5.17 -13.50 -1.88
CA ASP A 107 4.86 -14.79 -1.27
C ASP A 107 3.76 -15.42 -2.12
N ILE A 108 4.18 -16.23 -3.09
CA ILE A 108 3.27 -16.84 -4.06
C ILE A 108 2.33 -17.81 -3.36
N ASN A 109 2.84 -18.55 -2.38
CA ASN A 109 2.06 -19.56 -1.65
C ASN A 109 0.94 -18.97 -0.83
N ARG A 110 1.15 -17.75 -0.28
CA ARG A 110 0.15 -17.04 0.51
C ARG A 110 -0.59 -15.95 -0.26
N SER A 111 -0.27 -15.76 -1.53
CA SER A 111 -0.83 -14.66 -2.35
C SER A 111 -0.60 -13.29 -1.71
N ARG A 112 0.65 -13.00 -1.37
CA ARG A 112 1.05 -11.73 -0.79
C ARG A 112 2.11 -11.03 -1.62
N ILE A 113 2.03 -9.70 -1.64
CA ILE A 113 3.05 -8.83 -2.22
C ILE A 113 3.43 -7.79 -1.18
N CYS A 114 4.72 -7.49 -1.06
CA CYS A 114 5.12 -6.38 -0.22
C CYS A 114 6.26 -5.58 -0.84
N ILE A 115 6.32 -4.32 -0.44
CA ILE A 115 7.42 -3.42 -0.77
C ILE A 115 7.90 -2.78 0.53
N GLY A 116 9.21 -2.64 0.68
CA GLY A 116 9.82 -2.08 1.88
C GLY A 116 9.85 -3.07 3.04
N ASP A 117 10.02 -2.53 4.23
CA ASP A 117 10.09 -3.31 5.47
C ASP A 117 8.70 -3.36 6.12
N ILE A 118 8.10 -4.56 6.17
CA ILE A 118 6.77 -4.75 6.73
C ILE A 118 6.78 -5.10 8.22
N ASN A 119 7.92 -5.45 8.79
CA ASN A 119 8.06 -5.81 10.21
C ASN A 119 8.82 -4.74 11.00
N SER A 120 8.52 -3.46 10.76
CA SER A 120 9.08 -2.36 11.55
C SER A 120 8.25 -2.12 12.82
N ASN A 121 8.51 -1.02 13.52
CA ASN A 121 7.99 -0.80 14.88
C ASN A 121 6.46 -0.81 15.00
N GLU A 122 5.77 -0.25 14.00
CA GLU A 122 4.31 -0.19 13.99
C GLU A 122 3.79 -0.71 12.68
N VAL A 123 2.81 -1.63 12.76
CA VAL A 123 2.10 -2.15 11.58
C VAL A 123 0.61 -1.92 11.79
N ILE A 124 -0.04 -1.33 10.80
CA ILE A 124 -1.48 -1.13 10.81
C ILE A 124 -2.13 -1.88 9.65
N MET A 125 -3.32 -2.40 9.87
CA MET A 125 -4.20 -2.86 8.81
C MET A 125 -5.15 -1.71 8.48
N PHE A 126 -5.01 -1.13 7.27
CA PHE A 126 -5.81 0.03 6.86
C PHE A 126 -6.95 -0.32 5.90
N GLY A 127 -7.03 -1.57 5.52
CA GLY A 127 -8.08 -2.13 4.70
C GLY A 127 -7.98 -3.65 4.76
N LYS A 128 -8.97 -4.35 4.25
CA LYS A 128 -8.95 -5.81 4.27
C LYS A 128 -7.76 -6.34 3.46
N GLY A 129 -6.86 -7.06 4.14
CA GLY A 129 -5.64 -7.57 3.52
C GLY A 129 -4.64 -6.48 3.13
N GLN A 130 -4.74 -5.27 3.68
CA GLN A 130 -3.88 -4.15 3.35
C GLN A 130 -3.19 -3.65 4.61
N TYR A 131 -1.86 -3.69 4.62
CA TYR A 131 -1.06 -3.39 5.79
C TYR A 131 0.01 -2.36 5.46
N ALA A 132 0.22 -1.43 6.37
CA ALA A 132 1.28 -0.43 6.28
C ALA A 132 2.17 -0.51 7.52
N SER A 133 3.45 -0.42 7.31
CA SER A 133 4.47 -0.48 8.36
C SER A 133 5.15 0.88 8.48
N PHE A 134 5.34 1.32 9.71
CA PHE A 134 5.95 2.62 10.02
C PHE A 134 7.16 2.44 10.93
N ARG A 135 8.20 3.20 10.62
CA ARG A 135 9.41 3.29 11.43
C ARG A 135 9.71 4.76 11.70
N SER A 136 9.81 5.14 12.98
CA SER A 136 10.05 6.54 13.37
C SER A 136 9.08 7.50 12.67
N ASP A 137 7.79 7.16 12.70
CA ASP A 137 6.69 7.92 12.09
C ASP A 137 6.75 8.06 10.57
N LYS A 138 7.60 7.28 9.90
CA LYS A 138 7.70 7.27 8.44
C LYS A 138 7.21 5.94 7.88
N LEU A 139 6.48 6.01 6.76
CA LEU A 139 6.08 4.83 6.03
C LEU A 139 7.32 4.03 5.60
N ALA A 140 7.39 2.79 6.04
CA ALA A 140 8.53 1.90 5.76
C ALA A 140 8.18 0.75 4.82
N GLY A 141 6.92 0.34 4.75
CA GLY A 141 6.50 -0.77 3.90
C GLY A 141 5.00 -0.87 3.74
N ILE A 142 4.60 -1.52 2.67
CA ILE A 142 3.19 -1.88 2.38
C ILE A 142 3.14 -3.36 2.05
N LEU A 143 2.14 -4.04 2.57
CA LEU A 143 1.86 -5.45 2.24
C LEU A 143 0.41 -5.59 1.82
N ILE A 144 0.20 -6.33 0.73
CA ILE A 144 -1.14 -6.70 0.28
C ILE A 144 -1.28 -8.22 0.33
N ASP A 145 -2.32 -8.66 1.02
CA ASP A 145 -2.76 -10.05 1.06
C ASP A 145 -4.01 -10.17 0.20
N PHE A 146 -3.92 -10.94 -0.89
CA PHE A 146 -5.02 -11.07 -1.86
C PHE A 146 -6.08 -12.10 -1.47
N ARG A 147 -5.91 -12.76 -0.35
CA ARG A 147 -6.89 -13.77 0.10
C ARG A 147 -8.07 -13.18 0.82
#